data_e2c5c1eccf05572c06e9fd97edc47ab3
#
_entry.id   e2c5c1eccf05572c06e9fd97edc47ab3
#
_cell.length_a   1.000
_cell.length_b   1.000
_cell.length_c   1.000
_cell.angle_alpha   90.00
_cell.angle_beta   90.00
_cell.angle_gamma   90.00
#
_symmetry.space_group_name_H-M   'P 1'
#
loop_
_entity.id
_entity.type
_entity.pdbx_description
1 polymer ?
#
loop_
_entity_poly.entity_id
_entity_poly.type
_entity_poly.pdbx_seq_one_letter_code
_entity_poly.pdbx_strand_id
1 'polypeptide(L)'
;MIEIQIVPSDIRRRVRYVFFDRRRVVAGLVLLSIVLAGLLGSMAAAPTVIRRVYKDNFVKSMRDERDIQRGRLQENVVQMTSLERSLEEQRIRVEKLVTVYGLDRNLGVGGFSLPIHSAKGDPSELHIEDAHHRETALRNAMRRLQDQLDLLGRYETENSDLVRHTPSILPLPPDQFVLTSPFGLRISPFTRTSDFHKGLDLSAPTGTPVYATADGVVSFAGRYPLRESVAWWRFGNVVVVNHSDRFITIYGHCDTVKVHAGQTIKQGEVIASVGSTGWSTNSHLHYEVRSDLEQPGTYIPIDPRIYILNYQWNNEASLLMKS
;
A
#
# COMPACT_ATOMS: atom_id res chain seq x y z
N MET A 1 45.66 52.63 69.09
CA MET A 1 45.38 51.42 69.86
C MET A 1 43.99 51.59 70.42
N ILE A 2 43.07 50.68 70.14
CA ILE A 2 41.67 50.69 70.68
C ILE A 2 41.65 49.61 71.74
N GLU A 3 41.30 50.01 72.96
CA GLU A 3 41.15 49.10 74.08
C GLU A 3 39.66 48.84 74.32
N ILE A 4 39.27 47.62 74.35
CA ILE A 4 37.91 47.25 74.72
C ILE A 4 37.98 46.48 76.05
N GLN A 5 37.33 47.08 77.07
CA GLN A 5 37.22 46.45 78.38
C GLN A 5 35.90 45.65 78.43
N ILE A 6 36.02 44.38 78.59
CA ILE A 6 34.84 43.48 78.82
C ILE A 6 34.73 43.35 80.36
N VAL A 7 33.80 44.09 80.90
CA VAL A 7 33.47 44.04 82.32
C VAL A 7 32.37 43.01 82.52
N PRO A 8 32.64 41.91 83.17
CA PRO A 8 31.60 40.94 83.49
C PRO A 8 30.64 41.47 84.56
N SER A 9 29.36 41.13 84.43
CA SER A 9 28.35 41.51 85.42
C SER A 9 28.55 40.85 86.82
N ASP A 10 29.41 39.85 86.93
CA ASP A 10 29.76 39.18 88.17
C ASP A 10 31.11 39.75 88.67
N ILE A 11 31.06 40.39 89.87
CA ILE A 11 32.22 41.09 90.53
C ILE A 11 33.38 40.11 90.79
N ARG A 12 33.19 38.82 90.83
CA ARG A 12 34.20 37.79 91.08
C ARG A 12 35.03 37.46 89.87
N ARG A 13 34.65 37.93 88.68
CA ARG A 13 35.35 37.64 87.42
C ARG A 13 36.27 38.79 87.03
N ARG A 14 37.48 38.49 86.57
CA ARG A 14 38.47 39.51 86.13
C ARG A 14 38.02 40.19 84.88
N VAL A 15 38.16 41.46 84.78
CA VAL A 15 38.02 42.29 83.61
C VAL A 15 39.02 41.79 82.53
N ARG A 16 38.51 41.53 81.33
CA ARG A 16 39.38 41.19 80.21
C ARG A 16 39.58 42.38 79.30
N TYR A 17 40.85 42.68 79.00
CA TYR A 17 41.23 43.72 78.10
C TYR A 17 41.55 43.08 76.72
N VAL A 18 40.96 43.59 75.70
CA VAL A 18 41.26 43.17 74.31
C VAL A 18 41.83 44.39 73.59
N PHE A 19 43.07 44.31 73.19
CA PHE A 19 43.77 45.39 72.49
C PHE A 19 43.73 45.15 70.99
N PHE A 20 43.20 46.12 70.29
CA PHE A 20 43.17 46.05 68.81
C PHE A 20 44.13 47.10 68.25
N ASP A 21 45.06 46.65 67.43
CA ASP A 21 45.89 47.59 66.67
C ASP A 21 45.00 48.28 65.62
N ARG A 22 45.17 49.61 65.53
CA ARG A 22 44.39 50.43 64.58
C ARG A 22 44.42 49.88 63.16
N ARG A 23 45.54 49.28 62.73
CA ARG A 23 45.67 48.66 61.41
C ARG A 23 44.79 47.44 61.26
N ARG A 24 44.65 46.59 62.28
CA ARG A 24 43.80 45.43 62.27
C ARG A 24 42.29 45.75 62.25
N VAL A 25 41.93 46.82 62.98
CA VAL A 25 40.53 47.32 62.98
C VAL A 25 40.18 47.90 61.61
N VAL A 26 41.04 48.68 61.01
CA VAL A 26 40.82 49.23 59.65
C VAL A 26 40.79 48.13 58.65
N ALA A 27 41.70 47.15 58.70
CA ALA A 27 41.66 45.98 57.82
C ALA A 27 40.36 45.17 57.95
N GLY A 28 39.89 44.99 59.19
CA GLY A 28 38.59 44.29 59.44
C GLY A 28 37.39 45.06 58.87
N LEU A 29 37.37 46.38 59.02
CA LEU A 29 36.31 47.22 58.44
C LEU A 29 36.34 47.23 56.91
N VAL A 30 37.52 47.26 56.32
CA VAL A 30 37.67 47.14 54.83
C VAL A 30 37.22 45.80 54.36
N LEU A 31 37.60 44.72 55.01
CA LEU A 31 37.13 43.38 54.66
C LEU A 31 35.60 43.27 54.76
N LEU A 32 35.02 43.77 55.85
CA LEU A 32 33.58 43.77 56.05
C LEU A 32 32.87 44.61 54.99
N SER A 33 33.41 45.77 54.61
CA SER A 33 32.80 46.55 53.51
C SER A 33 32.90 45.89 52.15
N ILE A 34 33.96 45.15 51.85
CA ILE A 34 34.09 44.36 50.63
C ILE A 34 33.02 43.20 50.60
N VAL A 35 32.88 42.49 51.69
CA VAL A 35 31.88 41.43 51.83
C VAL A 35 30.46 41.98 51.68
N LEU A 36 30.19 43.12 52.34
CA LEU A 36 28.88 43.78 52.27
C LEU A 36 28.62 44.31 50.86
N ALA A 37 29.57 44.88 50.19
CA ALA A 37 29.45 45.30 48.78
C ALA A 37 29.24 44.12 47.84
N GLY A 38 29.92 43.00 48.08
CA GLY A 38 29.70 41.75 47.36
C GLY A 38 28.28 41.19 47.54
N LEU A 39 27.76 41.18 48.75
CA LEU A 39 26.42 40.80 49.09
C LEU A 39 25.34 41.67 48.40
N LEU A 40 25.56 43.01 48.50
CA LEU A 40 24.66 43.97 47.85
C LEU A 40 24.68 43.81 46.31
N GLY A 41 25.87 43.63 45.73
CA GLY A 41 26.03 43.36 44.31
C GLY A 41 25.37 42.09 43.86
N SER A 42 25.50 40.98 44.62
CA SER A 42 24.81 39.71 44.31
C SER A 42 23.30 39.85 44.43
N MET A 43 22.80 40.58 45.42
CA MET A 43 21.38 40.81 45.62
C MET A 43 20.77 41.69 44.52
N ALA A 44 21.52 42.65 43.99
CA ALA A 44 21.12 43.48 42.84
C ALA A 44 21.13 42.68 41.52
N ALA A 45 22.10 41.76 41.37
CA ALA A 45 22.24 40.92 40.17
C ALA A 45 21.27 39.69 40.16
N ALA A 46 20.86 39.19 41.33
CA ALA A 46 20.04 38.02 41.48
C ALA A 46 18.74 38.04 40.65
N PRO A 47 17.95 39.14 40.61
CA PRO A 47 16.73 39.17 39.80
C PRO A 47 16.97 39.03 38.31
N THR A 48 18.08 39.61 37.81
CA THR A 48 18.42 39.53 36.38
C THR A 48 18.90 38.15 35.99
N VAL A 49 19.68 37.49 36.81
CA VAL A 49 20.16 36.12 36.61
C VAL A 49 18.97 35.13 36.66
N ILE A 50 18.12 35.25 37.68
CA ILE A 50 16.93 34.42 37.85
C ILE A 50 16.03 34.59 36.63
N ARG A 51 15.74 35.82 36.21
CA ARG A 51 14.90 36.09 35.02
C ARG A 51 15.47 35.50 33.75
N ARG A 52 16.80 35.52 33.58
CA ARG A 52 17.48 34.94 32.43
C ARG A 52 17.38 33.41 32.42
N VAL A 53 17.67 32.77 33.56
CA VAL A 53 17.58 31.32 33.72
C VAL A 53 16.15 30.83 33.52
N TYR A 54 15.15 31.52 34.08
CA TYR A 54 13.72 31.18 33.86
C TYR A 54 13.33 31.30 32.39
N LYS A 55 13.74 32.40 31.73
CA LYS A 55 13.45 32.60 30.30
C LYS A 55 14.11 31.54 29.43
N ASP A 56 15.36 31.19 29.69
CA ASP A 56 16.09 30.19 28.92
C ASP A 56 15.50 28.78 29.11
N ASN A 57 15.15 28.42 30.35
CA ASN A 57 14.48 27.16 30.64
C ASN A 57 13.07 27.07 30.01
N PHE A 58 12.28 28.15 30.05
CA PHE A 58 10.97 28.22 29.42
C PHE A 58 11.09 28.10 27.91
N VAL A 59 12.00 28.82 27.27
CA VAL A 59 12.21 28.71 25.81
C VAL A 59 12.70 27.33 25.43
N LYS A 60 13.56 26.69 26.25
CA LYS A 60 14.03 25.34 26.04
C LYS A 60 12.84 24.34 26.11
N SER A 61 12.03 24.41 27.15
CA SER A 61 10.85 23.50 27.28
C SER A 61 9.87 23.68 26.14
N MET A 62 9.62 24.90 25.67
CA MET A 62 8.76 25.14 24.50
C MET A 62 9.35 24.62 23.20
N ARG A 63 10.67 24.64 23.06
CA ARG A 63 11.35 24.04 21.89
C ARG A 63 11.23 22.51 21.93
N ASP A 64 11.52 21.90 23.08
CA ASP A 64 11.44 20.45 23.25
C ASP A 64 10.00 19.94 22.99
N GLU A 65 9.00 20.66 23.50
CA GLU A 65 7.60 20.31 23.24
C GLU A 65 7.21 20.46 21.77
N ARG A 66 7.66 21.55 21.12
CA ARG A 66 7.47 21.75 19.67
C ARG A 66 8.11 20.64 18.85
N ASP A 67 9.30 20.21 19.21
CA ASP A 67 10.04 19.18 18.47
C ASP A 67 9.37 17.80 18.66
N ILE A 68 8.81 17.50 19.84
CA ILE A 68 7.97 16.32 20.09
C ILE A 68 6.70 16.37 19.24
N GLN A 69 6.01 17.52 19.20
CA GLN A 69 4.79 17.67 18.42
C GLN A 69 5.07 17.56 16.91
N ARG A 70 6.19 18.12 16.43
CA ARG A 70 6.62 17.92 15.03
C ARG A 70 6.90 16.46 14.71
N GLY A 71 7.58 15.73 15.59
CA GLY A 71 7.82 14.30 15.43
C GLY A 71 6.50 13.50 15.31
N ARG A 72 5.54 13.77 16.20
CA ARG A 72 4.21 13.13 16.14
C ARG A 72 3.44 13.47 14.87
N LEU A 73 3.49 14.73 14.44
CA LEU A 73 2.83 15.15 13.20
C LEU A 73 3.44 14.42 11.99
N GLN A 74 4.76 14.33 11.94
CA GLN A 74 5.47 13.62 10.87
C GLN A 74 5.12 12.13 10.84
N GLU A 75 5.04 11.47 11.98
CA GLU A 75 4.60 10.09 12.11
C GLU A 75 3.16 9.90 11.63
N ASN A 76 2.24 10.78 12.04
CA ASN A 76 0.85 10.75 11.57
C ASN A 76 0.75 10.92 10.05
N VAL A 77 1.54 11.81 9.45
CA VAL A 77 1.56 12.00 7.98
C VAL A 77 2.03 10.74 7.28
N VAL A 78 3.05 10.05 7.78
CA VAL A 78 3.52 8.78 7.23
C VAL A 78 2.43 7.71 7.33
N GLN A 79 1.76 7.61 8.47
CA GLN A 79 0.66 6.66 8.67
C GLN A 79 -0.53 6.97 7.74
N MET A 80 -0.92 8.23 7.60
CA MET A 80 -1.98 8.63 6.65
C MET A 80 -1.61 8.26 5.20
N THR A 81 -0.38 8.51 4.79
CA THR A 81 0.08 8.17 3.43
C THR A 81 0.06 6.66 3.18
N SER A 82 0.44 5.85 4.18
CA SER A 82 0.36 4.40 4.07
C SER A 82 -1.08 3.91 3.98
N LEU A 83 -1.99 4.52 4.73
CA LEU A 83 -3.42 4.21 4.70
C LEU A 83 -4.06 4.61 3.37
N GLU A 84 -3.74 5.79 2.83
CA GLU A 84 -4.18 6.23 1.50
C GLU A 84 -3.77 5.23 0.41
N ARG A 85 -2.52 4.74 0.46
CA ARG A 85 -2.03 3.72 -0.47
C ARG A 85 -2.81 2.41 -0.34
N SER A 86 -2.99 1.93 0.88
CA SER A 86 -3.75 0.70 1.14
C SER A 86 -5.20 0.80 0.66
N LEU A 87 -5.84 1.94 0.88
CA LEU A 87 -7.21 2.19 0.38
C LEU A 87 -7.27 2.21 -1.14
N GLU A 88 -6.28 2.81 -1.80
CA GLU A 88 -6.22 2.82 -3.27
C GLU A 88 -6.05 1.42 -3.84
N GLU A 89 -5.22 0.58 -3.23
CA GLU A 89 -5.07 -0.83 -3.60
C GLU A 89 -6.39 -1.61 -3.43
N GLN A 90 -7.10 -1.39 -2.32
CA GLN A 90 -8.41 -2.01 -2.11
C GLN A 90 -9.47 -1.49 -3.09
N ARG A 91 -9.47 -0.18 -3.39
CA ARG A 91 -10.35 0.42 -4.39
C ARG A 91 -10.18 -0.25 -5.76
N ILE A 92 -8.94 -0.40 -6.20
CA ILE A 92 -8.63 -1.06 -7.49
C ILE A 92 -9.15 -2.50 -7.51
N ARG A 93 -9.01 -3.24 -6.40
CA ARG A 93 -9.55 -4.60 -6.28
C ARG A 93 -11.07 -4.64 -6.37
N VAL A 94 -11.75 -3.73 -5.69
CA VAL A 94 -13.22 -3.62 -5.73
C VAL A 94 -13.69 -3.24 -7.13
N GLU A 95 -13.05 -2.28 -7.77
CA GLU A 95 -13.37 -1.86 -9.15
C GLU A 95 -13.20 -3.02 -10.14
N LYS A 96 -12.15 -3.82 -9.97
CA LYS A 96 -11.94 -5.04 -10.74
C LYS A 96 -13.08 -6.04 -10.56
N LEU A 97 -13.52 -6.29 -9.32
CA LEU A 97 -14.66 -7.16 -9.03
C LEU A 97 -15.96 -6.64 -9.65
N VAL A 98 -16.21 -5.34 -9.54
CA VAL A 98 -17.37 -4.66 -10.15
C VAL A 98 -17.39 -4.86 -11.68
N THR A 99 -16.23 -4.69 -12.32
CA THR A 99 -16.07 -4.90 -13.78
C THR A 99 -16.26 -6.36 -14.15
N VAL A 100 -15.63 -7.28 -13.41
CA VAL A 100 -15.71 -8.74 -13.67
C VAL A 100 -17.14 -9.28 -13.57
N TYR A 101 -17.92 -8.76 -12.63
CA TYR A 101 -19.32 -9.16 -12.46
C TYR A 101 -20.30 -8.34 -13.33
N GLY A 102 -19.80 -7.36 -14.08
CA GLY A 102 -20.62 -6.51 -14.95
C GLY A 102 -21.57 -5.59 -14.19
N LEU A 103 -21.19 -5.19 -12.96
CA LEU A 103 -22.01 -4.36 -12.08
C LEU A 103 -21.84 -2.85 -12.36
N ASP A 104 -20.83 -2.46 -13.11
CA ASP A 104 -20.50 -1.07 -13.47
C ASP A 104 -21.66 -0.33 -14.17
N ARG A 105 -22.41 -1.03 -15.02
CA ARG A 105 -23.59 -0.47 -15.74
C ARG A 105 -24.78 -0.17 -14.83
N ASN A 106 -24.91 -0.89 -13.73
CA ASN A 106 -26.11 -0.84 -12.87
C ASN A 106 -25.91 0.03 -11.60
N LEU A 107 -24.67 0.27 -11.19
CA LEU A 107 -24.37 0.88 -9.89
C LEU A 107 -24.01 2.36 -9.96
N GLY A 108 -23.86 2.94 -11.17
CA GLY A 108 -23.42 4.32 -11.32
C GLY A 108 -22.09 4.60 -10.62
N VAL A 109 -21.22 3.58 -10.55
CA VAL A 109 -19.90 3.66 -9.92
C VAL A 109 -19.01 4.49 -10.82
N GLY A 110 -19.27 5.80 -10.87
CA GLY A 110 -18.35 6.75 -11.47
C GLY A 110 -17.01 6.65 -10.74
N GLY A 111 -15.94 6.51 -11.50
CA GLY A 111 -14.59 6.35 -11.00
C GLY A 111 -14.28 7.34 -9.88
N PHE A 112 -14.14 6.84 -8.66
CA PHE A 112 -13.75 7.62 -7.50
C PHE A 112 -12.23 7.65 -7.46
N SER A 113 -11.62 8.76 -7.84
CA SER A 113 -10.21 8.99 -7.57
C SER A 113 -10.07 9.57 -6.16
N LEU A 114 -9.30 8.90 -5.31
CA LEU A 114 -8.78 9.56 -4.11
C LEU A 114 -7.96 10.77 -4.58
N PRO A 115 -8.16 11.96 -4.01
CA PRO A 115 -7.21 13.04 -4.20
C PRO A 115 -5.90 12.65 -3.50
N ILE A 116 -5.08 11.85 -4.17
CA ILE A 116 -3.72 11.57 -3.73
C ILE A 116 -2.95 12.88 -3.95
N HIS A 117 -3.00 13.73 -2.97
CA HIS A 117 -2.08 14.84 -2.90
C HIS A 117 -0.71 14.23 -2.64
N SER A 118 0.06 13.99 -3.71
CA SER A 118 1.49 13.83 -3.56
C SER A 118 1.96 15.09 -2.83
N ALA A 119 2.30 14.94 -1.58
CA ALA A 119 2.92 16.00 -0.79
C ALA A 119 4.27 16.34 -1.45
N LYS A 120 4.23 17.18 -2.50
CA LYS A 120 5.39 17.83 -3.12
C LYS A 120 5.78 19.08 -2.35
N GLY A 121 5.39 19.20 -1.07
CA GLY A 121 5.74 20.30 -0.17
C GLY A 121 6.60 19.80 0.98
N ASP A 122 7.40 20.70 1.54
CA ASP A 122 8.12 20.49 2.79
C ASP A 122 7.12 20.04 3.88
N PRO A 123 7.35 18.91 4.58
CA PRO A 123 6.49 18.47 5.68
C PRO A 123 6.30 19.51 6.79
N SER A 124 7.13 20.55 6.82
CA SER A 124 7.04 21.67 7.76
C SER A 124 5.94 22.68 7.43
N GLU A 125 5.37 22.66 6.21
CA GLU A 125 4.32 23.57 5.74
C GLU A 125 2.91 22.95 5.78
N LEU A 126 2.74 21.74 6.33
CA LEU A 126 1.44 21.12 6.51
C LEU A 126 0.61 21.95 7.51
N HIS A 127 -0.34 22.69 6.98
CA HIS A 127 -1.33 23.38 7.79
C HIS A 127 -2.27 22.35 8.43
N ILE A 128 -2.67 22.56 9.69
CA ILE A 128 -3.61 21.69 10.44
C ILE A 128 -4.92 21.53 9.67
N GLU A 129 -5.30 22.54 8.92
CA GLU A 129 -6.50 22.56 8.06
C GLU A 129 -6.42 21.54 6.92
N ASP A 130 -5.25 21.39 6.29
CA ASP A 130 -5.00 20.36 5.26
C ASP A 130 -5.08 18.94 5.83
N ALA A 131 -4.57 18.73 7.03
CA ALA A 131 -4.64 17.45 7.71
C ALA A 131 -6.10 17.04 8.02
N HIS A 132 -6.94 17.99 8.45
CA HIS A 132 -8.36 17.74 8.72
C HIS A 132 -9.15 17.45 7.44
N HIS A 133 -8.89 18.18 6.34
CA HIS A 133 -9.48 17.91 5.04
C HIS A 133 -9.11 16.51 4.52
N ARG A 134 -7.85 16.12 4.67
CA ARG A 134 -7.37 14.78 4.29
C ARG A 134 -8.03 13.68 5.13
N GLU A 135 -8.13 13.85 6.44
CA GLU A 135 -8.81 12.92 7.33
C GLU A 135 -10.27 12.73 6.92
N THR A 136 -10.98 13.80 6.64
CA THR A 136 -12.38 13.77 6.23
C THR A 136 -12.55 13.05 4.89
N ALA A 137 -11.68 13.35 3.91
CA ALA A 137 -11.68 12.69 2.61
C ALA A 137 -11.42 11.17 2.76
N LEU A 138 -10.48 10.80 3.60
CA LEU A 138 -10.13 9.41 3.88
C LEU A 138 -11.28 8.64 4.53
N ARG A 139 -11.94 9.21 5.54
CA ARG A 139 -13.13 8.63 6.18
C ARG A 139 -14.27 8.41 5.19
N ASN A 140 -14.51 9.37 4.30
CA ASN A 140 -15.54 9.27 3.27
C ASN A 140 -15.18 8.19 2.23
N ALA A 141 -13.91 8.06 1.87
CA ALA A 141 -13.43 7.02 0.98
C ALA A 141 -13.60 5.62 1.60
N MET A 142 -13.22 5.46 2.87
CA MET A 142 -13.42 4.20 3.61
C MET A 142 -14.89 3.79 3.67
N ARG A 143 -15.79 4.73 3.96
CA ARG A 143 -17.23 4.44 3.99
C ARG A 143 -17.75 3.97 2.65
N ARG A 144 -17.40 4.64 1.56
CA ARG A 144 -17.81 4.24 0.20
C ARG A 144 -17.28 2.86 -0.16
N LEU A 145 -16.01 2.58 0.17
CA LEU A 145 -15.42 1.26 -0.05
C LEU A 145 -16.16 0.17 0.72
N GLN A 146 -16.53 0.45 1.97
CA GLN A 146 -17.33 -0.45 2.80
C GLN A 146 -18.70 -0.73 2.16
N ASP A 147 -19.42 0.31 1.73
CA ASP A 147 -20.72 0.18 1.07
C ASP A 147 -20.61 -0.68 -0.22
N GLN A 148 -19.53 -0.52 -0.99
CA GLN A 148 -19.25 -1.31 -2.18
C GLN A 148 -18.95 -2.77 -1.85
N LEU A 149 -18.15 -3.03 -0.81
CA LEU A 149 -17.85 -4.39 -0.34
C LEU A 149 -19.10 -5.11 0.15
N ASP A 150 -19.97 -4.42 0.90
CA ASP A 150 -21.22 -4.99 1.38
C ASP A 150 -22.18 -5.34 0.23
N LEU A 151 -22.16 -4.52 -0.83
CA LEU A 151 -22.93 -4.78 -2.03
C LEU A 151 -22.39 -5.99 -2.80
N LEU A 152 -21.06 -6.05 -3.00
CA LEU A 152 -20.40 -7.19 -3.65
C LEU A 152 -20.65 -8.48 -2.88
N GLY A 153 -20.53 -8.47 -1.55
CA GLY A 153 -20.78 -9.67 -0.73
C GLY A 153 -22.22 -10.18 -0.85
N ARG A 154 -23.20 -9.28 -0.94
CA ARG A 154 -24.60 -9.67 -1.22
C ARG A 154 -24.73 -10.26 -2.62
N TYR A 155 -24.16 -9.59 -3.62
CA TYR A 155 -24.19 -10.08 -5.00
C TYR A 155 -23.57 -11.47 -5.15
N GLU A 156 -22.40 -11.71 -4.57
CA GLU A 156 -21.73 -13.01 -4.58
C GLU A 156 -22.56 -14.11 -3.91
N THR A 157 -23.25 -13.76 -2.84
CA THR A 157 -24.15 -14.71 -2.15
C THR A 157 -25.38 -15.06 -2.99
N GLU A 158 -26.00 -14.06 -3.60
CA GLU A 158 -27.20 -14.20 -4.41
C GLU A 158 -26.90 -14.85 -5.78
N ASN A 159 -25.70 -14.64 -6.31
CA ASN A 159 -25.26 -15.11 -7.64
C ASN A 159 -24.10 -16.12 -7.55
N SER A 160 -24.06 -16.94 -6.52
CA SER A 160 -22.95 -17.86 -6.25
C SER A 160 -22.61 -18.79 -7.41
N ASP A 161 -23.59 -19.13 -8.22
CA ASP A 161 -23.42 -19.96 -9.40
C ASP A 161 -22.67 -19.22 -10.53
N LEU A 162 -23.04 -17.97 -10.78
CA LEU A 162 -22.33 -17.10 -11.72
C LEU A 162 -20.89 -16.86 -11.30
N VAL A 163 -20.65 -16.60 -10.01
CA VAL A 163 -19.31 -16.37 -9.45
C VAL A 163 -18.41 -17.58 -9.69
N ARG A 164 -18.91 -18.79 -9.43
CA ARG A 164 -18.15 -20.03 -9.67
C ARG A 164 -17.80 -20.28 -11.13
N HIS A 165 -18.64 -19.81 -12.05
CA HIS A 165 -18.44 -19.95 -13.48
C HIS A 165 -17.70 -18.75 -14.12
N THR A 166 -17.28 -17.77 -13.33
CA THR A 166 -16.45 -16.65 -13.78
C THR A 166 -14.96 -17.01 -13.68
N PRO A 167 -14.17 -16.91 -14.77
CA PRO A 167 -12.75 -17.26 -14.78
C PRO A 167 -11.94 -16.28 -13.93
N SER A 168 -11.72 -16.59 -12.65
CA SER A 168 -11.23 -15.62 -11.66
C SER A 168 -9.89 -15.94 -11.01
N ILE A 169 -9.27 -17.09 -11.36
CA ILE A 169 -7.96 -17.46 -10.83
C ILE A 169 -6.89 -17.57 -11.92
N LEU A 170 -5.62 -17.52 -11.51
CA LEU A 170 -4.50 -17.83 -12.39
C LEU A 170 -4.58 -19.27 -12.92
N PRO A 171 -4.31 -19.48 -14.23
CA PRO A 171 -4.22 -20.81 -14.80
C PRO A 171 -2.91 -21.55 -14.46
N LEU A 172 -1.93 -20.89 -13.83
CA LEU A 172 -0.63 -21.44 -13.45
C LEU A 172 -0.29 -21.08 -12.00
N PRO A 173 0.65 -21.81 -11.34
CA PRO A 173 1.19 -21.40 -10.05
C PRO A 173 1.82 -19.99 -10.13
N PRO A 174 1.57 -19.08 -9.18
CA PRO A 174 1.94 -17.68 -9.28
C PRO A 174 3.44 -17.40 -9.31
N ASP A 175 4.26 -18.33 -8.83
CA ASP A 175 5.72 -18.27 -8.74
C ASP A 175 6.46 -19.03 -9.86
N GLN A 176 5.72 -19.65 -10.77
CA GLN A 176 6.29 -20.54 -11.80
C GLN A 176 6.12 -20.03 -13.24
N PHE A 177 5.75 -18.78 -13.43
CA PHE A 177 5.62 -18.23 -14.78
C PHE A 177 6.16 -16.82 -14.91
N VAL A 178 6.38 -16.42 -16.17
CA VAL A 178 6.65 -15.04 -16.58
C VAL A 178 5.68 -14.66 -17.68
N LEU A 179 5.00 -13.52 -17.56
CA LEU A 179 4.17 -12.96 -18.64
C LEU A 179 5.09 -12.49 -19.77
N THR A 180 5.14 -13.22 -20.88
CA THR A 180 5.99 -12.90 -22.03
C THR A 180 5.27 -12.12 -23.10
N SER A 181 3.93 -12.27 -23.21
CA SER A 181 3.14 -11.47 -24.14
C SER A 181 1.74 -11.20 -23.56
N PRO A 182 1.38 -9.91 -23.37
CA PRO A 182 0.06 -9.52 -22.93
C PRO A 182 -0.97 -9.57 -24.07
N PHE A 183 -2.24 -9.48 -23.69
CA PHE A 183 -3.37 -9.28 -24.61
C PHE A 183 -3.25 -7.95 -25.34
N GLY A 184 -3.64 -7.91 -26.62
CA GLY A 184 -3.73 -6.72 -27.42
C GLY A 184 -2.78 -6.69 -28.63
N LEU A 185 -2.59 -5.50 -29.19
CA LEU A 185 -1.74 -5.32 -30.39
C LEU A 185 -0.28 -5.58 -30.07
N ARG A 186 0.38 -6.39 -30.88
CA ARG A 186 1.81 -6.71 -30.80
C ARG A 186 2.42 -6.92 -32.20
N ILE A 187 3.73 -7.01 -32.26
CA ILE A 187 4.43 -7.55 -33.45
C ILE A 187 4.48 -9.07 -33.28
N SER A 188 3.91 -9.79 -34.25
CA SER A 188 3.93 -11.26 -34.26
C SER A 188 5.37 -11.80 -34.28
N PRO A 189 5.74 -12.74 -33.40
CA PRO A 189 7.06 -13.35 -33.42
C PRO A 189 7.30 -14.22 -34.65
N PHE A 190 6.25 -14.63 -35.34
CA PHE A 190 6.32 -15.50 -36.52
C PHE A 190 6.34 -14.73 -37.83
N THR A 191 5.37 -13.82 -38.02
CA THR A 191 5.22 -13.06 -39.28
C THR A 191 5.93 -11.73 -39.27
N ARG A 192 6.35 -11.21 -38.11
CA ARG A 192 6.93 -9.89 -37.88
C ARG A 192 6.05 -8.72 -38.33
N THR A 193 4.78 -8.95 -38.50
CA THR A 193 3.75 -7.96 -38.79
C THR A 193 2.91 -7.67 -37.55
N SER A 194 2.15 -6.57 -37.59
CA SER A 194 1.18 -6.26 -36.54
C SER A 194 0.13 -7.38 -36.44
N ASP A 195 -0.11 -7.85 -35.23
CA ASP A 195 -1.05 -8.93 -34.88
C ASP A 195 -1.78 -8.56 -33.60
N PHE A 196 -3.01 -9.05 -33.46
CA PHE A 196 -3.78 -8.89 -32.24
C PHE A 196 -3.74 -10.18 -31.44
N HIS A 197 -3.07 -10.13 -30.29
CA HIS A 197 -2.94 -11.23 -29.36
C HIS A 197 -4.23 -11.38 -28.53
N LYS A 198 -4.94 -12.51 -28.70
CA LYS A 198 -6.25 -12.76 -28.12
C LYS A 198 -6.22 -13.29 -26.69
N GLY A 199 -5.05 -13.41 -26.10
CA GLY A 199 -4.86 -13.97 -24.76
C GLY A 199 -3.58 -13.49 -24.07
N LEU A 200 -3.11 -14.30 -23.15
CA LEU A 200 -1.82 -14.12 -22.45
C LEU A 200 -0.89 -15.27 -22.82
N ASP A 201 0.37 -14.97 -23.08
CA ASP A 201 1.43 -15.99 -23.15
C ASP A 201 2.20 -15.98 -21.83
N LEU A 202 2.01 -17.06 -21.05
CA LEU A 202 2.60 -17.29 -19.75
C LEU A 202 3.72 -18.33 -19.89
N SER A 203 4.97 -17.86 -19.99
CA SER A 203 6.14 -18.74 -20.11
C SER A 203 6.40 -19.48 -18.79
N ALA A 204 6.45 -20.80 -18.86
CA ALA A 204 6.70 -21.68 -17.72
C ALA A 204 7.40 -22.97 -18.19
N PRO A 205 8.08 -23.70 -17.28
CA PRO A 205 8.69 -25.00 -17.62
C PRO A 205 7.66 -25.98 -18.16
N THR A 206 8.06 -26.78 -19.14
CA THR A 206 7.24 -27.92 -19.62
C THR A 206 6.88 -28.84 -18.45
N GLY A 207 5.60 -29.25 -18.38
CA GLY A 207 5.10 -30.08 -17.29
C GLY A 207 4.49 -29.30 -16.12
N THR A 208 4.66 -27.95 -16.07
CA THR A 208 3.97 -27.11 -15.06
C THR A 208 2.47 -27.33 -15.13
N PRO A 209 1.78 -27.58 -13.97
CA PRO A 209 0.35 -27.83 -13.99
C PRO A 209 -0.45 -26.64 -14.47
N VAL A 210 -1.47 -26.89 -15.30
CA VAL A 210 -2.45 -25.92 -15.78
C VAL A 210 -3.77 -26.15 -15.06
N TYR A 211 -4.29 -25.11 -14.44
CA TYR A 211 -5.52 -25.16 -13.64
C TYR A 211 -6.72 -24.59 -14.40
N ALA A 212 -7.89 -25.19 -14.20
CA ALA A 212 -9.17 -24.61 -14.62
C ALA A 212 -9.42 -23.30 -13.85
N THR A 213 -9.74 -22.23 -14.57
CA THR A 213 -9.88 -20.90 -13.96
C THR A 213 -11.25 -20.62 -13.39
N ALA A 214 -12.24 -21.50 -13.67
CA ALA A 214 -13.59 -21.50 -13.12
C ALA A 214 -14.19 -22.91 -13.20
N ASP A 215 -15.35 -23.12 -12.56
CA ASP A 215 -16.20 -24.30 -12.78
C ASP A 215 -16.68 -24.31 -14.22
N GLY A 216 -16.86 -25.49 -14.83
CA GLY A 216 -17.36 -25.58 -16.19
C GLY A 216 -17.40 -27.00 -16.77
N VAL A 217 -17.69 -27.06 -18.05
CA VAL A 217 -17.69 -28.30 -18.84
C VAL A 217 -16.66 -28.19 -19.97
N VAL A 218 -15.81 -29.18 -20.10
CA VAL A 218 -14.81 -29.25 -21.16
C VAL A 218 -15.56 -29.45 -22.50
N SER A 219 -15.48 -28.46 -23.38
CA SER A 219 -16.07 -28.51 -24.70
C SER A 219 -15.17 -29.18 -25.74
N PHE A 220 -13.85 -29.06 -25.57
CA PHE A 220 -12.84 -29.69 -26.39
C PHE A 220 -11.57 -29.98 -25.59
N ALA A 221 -10.94 -31.14 -25.88
CA ALA A 221 -9.67 -31.52 -25.27
C ALA A 221 -8.85 -32.37 -26.25
N GLY A 222 -7.61 -31.92 -26.57
CA GLY A 222 -6.73 -32.62 -27.49
C GLY A 222 -6.18 -31.72 -28.60
N ARG A 223 -5.84 -32.30 -29.74
CA ARG A 223 -5.27 -31.58 -30.89
C ARG A 223 -6.29 -31.43 -32.01
N TYR A 224 -6.55 -30.19 -32.42
CA TYR A 224 -7.50 -29.94 -33.51
C TYR A 224 -6.88 -30.32 -34.86
N PRO A 225 -7.62 -31.02 -35.75
CA PRO A 225 -7.10 -31.44 -37.05
C PRO A 225 -6.78 -30.25 -37.97
N LEU A 226 -5.57 -30.25 -38.56
CA LEU A 226 -5.14 -29.19 -39.49
C LEU A 226 -6.10 -29.01 -40.66
N ARG A 227 -6.64 -30.14 -41.19
CA ARG A 227 -7.59 -30.15 -42.31
C ARG A 227 -8.88 -29.41 -42.04
N GLU A 228 -9.30 -29.32 -40.78
CA GLU A 228 -10.55 -28.67 -40.39
C GLU A 228 -10.35 -27.17 -40.09
N SER A 229 -9.26 -26.82 -39.40
CA SER A 229 -8.96 -25.41 -39.11
C SER A 229 -7.49 -25.18 -38.79
N VAL A 230 -6.82 -24.36 -39.60
CA VAL A 230 -5.45 -23.90 -39.35
C VAL A 230 -5.39 -23.04 -38.07
N ALA A 231 -6.43 -22.24 -37.82
CA ALA A 231 -6.46 -21.35 -36.64
C ALA A 231 -6.48 -22.16 -35.33
N TRP A 232 -7.30 -23.22 -35.26
CA TRP A 232 -7.36 -24.09 -34.10
C TRP A 232 -6.15 -25.03 -34.01
N TRP A 233 -5.60 -25.49 -35.12
CA TRP A 233 -4.40 -26.31 -35.17
C TRP A 233 -3.18 -25.59 -34.54
N ARG A 234 -3.14 -24.26 -34.67
CA ARG A 234 -2.05 -23.43 -34.10
C ARG A 234 -1.94 -23.55 -32.57
N PHE A 235 -3.03 -23.80 -31.87
CA PHE A 235 -3.01 -23.99 -30.40
C PHE A 235 -2.29 -25.28 -29.98
N GLY A 236 -2.00 -26.23 -30.92
CA GLY A 236 -1.41 -27.51 -30.55
C GLY A 236 -2.37 -28.39 -29.77
N ASN A 237 -1.90 -28.96 -28.67
CA ASN A 237 -2.81 -29.60 -27.71
C ASN A 237 -3.50 -28.48 -26.93
N VAL A 238 -4.83 -28.52 -26.91
CA VAL A 238 -5.66 -27.44 -26.37
C VAL A 238 -6.78 -28.00 -25.51
N VAL A 239 -7.10 -27.33 -24.44
CA VAL A 239 -8.31 -27.53 -23.65
C VAL A 239 -9.20 -26.32 -23.85
N VAL A 240 -10.47 -26.52 -24.12
CA VAL A 240 -11.49 -25.46 -24.19
C VAL A 240 -12.58 -25.80 -23.18
N VAL A 241 -12.86 -24.87 -22.31
CA VAL A 241 -13.83 -25.02 -21.23
C VAL A 241 -14.96 -24.02 -21.43
N ASN A 242 -16.19 -24.50 -21.38
CA ASN A 242 -17.38 -23.65 -21.32
C ASN A 242 -17.79 -23.48 -19.85
N HIS A 243 -17.83 -22.20 -19.39
CA HIS A 243 -18.14 -21.82 -18.01
C HIS A 243 -19.56 -21.25 -17.87
N SER A 244 -20.53 -21.68 -18.60
CA SER A 244 -21.87 -21.13 -18.73
C SER A 244 -22.08 -20.38 -20.05
N ASP A 245 -23.20 -19.68 -20.17
CA ASP A 245 -23.55 -18.90 -21.37
C ASP A 245 -22.70 -17.63 -21.55
N ARG A 246 -21.83 -17.31 -20.56
CA ARG A 246 -21.07 -16.03 -20.55
C ARG A 246 -19.61 -16.17 -20.91
N PHE A 247 -18.92 -17.25 -20.54
CA PHE A 247 -17.49 -17.37 -20.66
C PHE A 247 -17.04 -18.70 -21.27
N ILE A 248 -16.01 -18.58 -22.12
CA ILE A 248 -15.22 -19.71 -22.61
C ILE A 248 -13.75 -19.41 -22.31
N THR A 249 -13.01 -20.40 -21.82
CA THR A 249 -11.54 -20.31 -21.68
C THR A 249 -10.83 -21.30 -22.59
N ILE A 250 -9.66 -20.90 -23.07
CA ILE A 250 -8.82 -21.69 -23.98
C ILE A 250 -7.43 -21.79 -23.39
N TYR A 251 -6.92 -23.01 -23.28
CA TYR A 251 -5.61 -23.35 -22.77
C TYR A 251 -4.80 -24.03 -23.87
N GLY A 252 -3.93 -23.28 -24.55
CA GLY A 252 -3.17 -23.73 -25.71
C GLY A 252 -1.74 -24.14 -25.40
N HIS A 253 -1.10 -24.78 -26.38
CA HIS A 253 0.29 -25.27 -26.38
C HIS A 253 0.61 -26.31 -25.30
N CYS A 254 -0.43 -26.99 -24.76
CA CYS A 254 -0.28 -27.98 -23.69
C CYS A 254 0.65 -29.13 -24.13
N ASP A 255 1.42 -29.67 -23.17
CA ASP A 255 2.18 -30.90 -23.31
C ASP A 255 1.24 -32.12 -23.20
N THR A 256 0.65 -32.25 -22.01
CA THR A 256 -0.36 -33.30 -21.74
C THR A 256 -1.71 -32.69 -21.43
N VAL A 257 -2.76 -33.33 -21.92
CA VAL A 257 -4.15 -33.04 -21.60
C VAL A 257 -4.67 -34.12 -20.66
N LYS A 258 -5.23 -33.72 -19.52
CA LYS A 258 -5.66 -34.62 -18.43
C LYS A 258 -7.17 -34.80 -18.33
N VAL A 259 -7.93 -34.13 -19.19
CA VAL A 259 -9.38 -34.12 -19.21
C VAL A 259 -9.89 -34.52 -20.61
N HIS A 260 -11.16 -34.79 -20.72
CA HIS A 260 -11.83 -35.14 -22.00
C HIS A 260 -13.08 -34.29 -22.24
N ALA A 261 -13.51 -34.17 -23.49
CA ALA A 261 -14.72 -33.46 -23.84
C ALA A 261 -15.94 -34.04 -23.11
N GLY A 262 -16.83 -33.19 -22.63
CA GLY A 262 -17.99 -33.51 -21.81
C GLY A 262 -17.70 -33.67 -20.31
N GLN A 263 -16.45 -33.62 -19.88
CA GLN A 263 -16.09 -33.70 -18.45
C GLN A 263 -16.49 -32.40 -17.73
N THR A 264 -17.16 -32.52 -16.59
CA THR A 264 -17.37 -31.41 -15.66
C THR A 264 -16.13 -31.26 -14.80
N ILE A 265 -15.62 -30.03 -14.67
CA ILE A 265 -14.42 -29.67 -13.91
C ILE A 265 -14.74 -28.57 -12.92
N LYS A 266 -13.92 -28.50 -11.87
CA LYS A 266 -14.00 -27.46 -10.85
C LYS A 266 -12.86 -26.46 -10.97
N GLN A 267 -13.09 -25.22 -10.54
CA GLN A 267 -12.05 -24.22 -10.41
C GLN A 267 -10.85 -24.76 -9.60
N GLY A 268 -9.64 -24.57 -10.11
CA GLY A 268 -8.41 -25.07 -9.48
C GLY A 268 -8.08 -26.53 -9.80
N GLU A 269 -8.93 -27.27 -10.53
CA GLU A 269 -8.62 -28.61 -10.98
C GLU A 269 -7.51 -28.60 -12.05
N VAL A 270 -6.57 -29.55 -11.98
CA VAL A 270 -5.50 -29.66 -12.98
C VAL A 270 -6.03 -30.31 -14.24
N ILE A 271 -6.13 -29.55 -15.33
CA ILE A 271 -6.70 -29.95 -16.62
C ILE A 271 -5.66 -30.32 -17.69
N ALA A 272 -4.44 -29.80 -17.55
CA ALA A 272 -3.36 -30.02 -18.51
C ALA A 272 -1.98 -29.75 -17.86
N SER A 273 -0.91 -29.83 -18.64
CA SER A 273 0.40 -29.30 -18.30
C SER A 273 0.93 -28.40 -19.41
N VAL A 274 1.77 -27.41 -19.03
CA VAL A 274 2.43 -26.50 -19.96
C VAL A 274 3.34 -27.25 -20.91
N GLY A 275 3.34 -26.87 -22.18
CA GLY A 275 4.19 -27.45 -23.20
C GLY A 275 4.62 -26.44 -24.26
N SER A 276 4.94 -26.95 -25.46
CA SER A 276 5.36 -26.17 -26.63
C SER A 276 4.79 -26.78 -27.90
N THR A 277 3.55 -27.27 -27.86
CA THR A 277 2.93 -27.91 -29.02
C THR A 277 2.24 -26.91 -29.95
N GLY A 278 2.08 -27.26 -31.23
CA GLY A 278 1.47 -26.36 -32.19
C GLY A 278 2.39 -25.23 -32.64
N TRP A 279 1.86 -24.01 -32.79
CA TRP A 279 2.65 -22.83 -33.21
C TRP A 279 3.21 -22.10 -31.98
N SER A 280 4.27 -22.64 -31.44
CA SER A 280 4.97 -22.16 -30.24
C SER A 280 6.47 -22.07 -30.52
N THR A 281 7.12 -21.04 -29.96
CA THR A 281 8.58 -20.84 -30.05
C THR A 281 9.31 -21.41 -28.83
N ASN A 282 8.68 -21.39 -27.66
CA ASN A 282 9.22 -21.85 -26.39
C ASN A 282 8.10 -22.41 -25.50
N SER A 283 8.45 -23.09 -24.42
CA SER A 283 7.46 -23.61 -23.47
C SER A 283 6.68 -22.47 -22.79
N HIS A 284 5.38 -22.44 -23.01
CA HIS A 284 4.45 -21.48 -22.42
C HIS A 284 3.02 -21.99 -22.47
N LEU A 285 2.16 -21.43 -21.65
CA LEU A 285 0.71 -21.54 -21.75
C LEU A 285 0.19 -20.33 -22.53
N HIS A 286 -0.53 -20.54 -23.62
CA HIS A 286 -1.39 -19.53 -24.22
C HIS A 286 -2.77 -19.62 -23.59
N TYR A 287 -3.23 -18.55 -22.91
CA TYR A 287 -4.48 -18.52 -22.17
C TYR A 287 -5.40 -17.43 -22.69
N GLU A 288 -6.60 -17.80 -23.16
CA GLU A 288 -7.64 -16.86 -23.58
C GLU A 288 -8.86 -16.94 -22.65
N VAL A 289 -9.47 -15.78 -22.39
CA VAL A 289 -10.84 -15.65 -21.90
C VAL A 289 -11.66 -15.02 -23.00
N ARG A 290 -12.80 -15.62 -23.32
CA ARG A 290 -13.77 -15.08 -24.27
C ARG A 290 -15.12 -14.91 -23.58
N SER A 291 -15.78 -13.80 -23.88
CA SER A 291 -17.06 -13.46 -23.29
C SER A 291 -18.07 -13.03 -24.35
N ASP A 292 -19.34 -13.30 -24.11
CA ASP A 292 -20.47 -12.79 -24.90
C ASP A 292 -21.15 -11.57 -24.28
N LEU A 293 -20.60 -11.04 -23.17
CA LEU A 293 -21.18 -9.92 -22.42
C LEU A 293 -21.37 -8.65 -23.25
N GLU A 294 -20.47 -8.39 -24.21
CA GLU A 294 -20.56 -7.21 -25.10
C GLU A 294 -21.42 -7.49 -26.34
N GLN A 295 -21.44 -8.72 -26.83
CA GLN A 295 -22.19 -9.13 -28.01
C GLN A 295 -22.87 -10.50 -27.77
N PRO A 296 -24.10 -10.52 -27.26
CA PRO A 296 -24.82 -11.76 -26.95
C PRO A 296 -24.81 -12.76 -28.12
N GLY A 297 -24.39 -13.98 -27.82
CA GLY A 297 -24.25 -15.06 -28.80
C GLY A 297 -22.94 -15.09 -29.58
N THR A 298 -22.02 -14.13 -29.31
CA THR A 298 -20.70 -14.08 -29.95
C THR A 298 -19.59 -13.97 -28.89
N TYR A 299 -18.82 -15.03 -28.72
CA TYR A 299 -17.70 -15.04 -27.75
C TYR A 299 -16.49 -14.31 -28.31
N ILE A 300 -16.30 -13.04 -27.89
CA ILE A 300 -15.14 -12.24 -28.26
C ILE A 300 -14.01 -12.39 -27.23
N PRO A 301 -12.74 -12.37 -27.64
CA PRO A 301 -11.60 -12.38 -26.72
C PRO A 301 -11.57 -11.09 -25.89
N ILE A 302 -11.38 -11.23 -24.59
CA ILE A 302 -11.23 -10.14 -23.64
C ILE A 302 -9.91 -10.27 -22.89
N ASP A 303 -9.42 -9.18 -22.30
CA ASP A 303 -8.14 -9.20 -21.56
C ASP A 303 -8.26 -10.06 -20.30
N PRO A 304 -7.60 -11.23 -20.24
CA PRO A 304 -7.72 -12.12 -19.09
C PRO A 304 -7.21 -11.51 -17.78
N ARG A 305 -6.35 -10.50 -17.83
CA ARG A 305 -5.78 -9.85 -16.63
C ARG A 305 -6.83 -9.15 -15.79
N ILE A 306 -7.90 -8.67 -16.42
CA ILE A 306 -9.04 -8.06 -15.73
C ILE A 306 -9.76 -9.09 -14.87
N TYR A 307 -9.92 -10.32 -15.37
CA TYR A 307 -10.67 -11.37 -14.72
C TYR A 307 -9.90 -12.15 -13.66
N ILE A 308 -8.57 -12.25 -13.78
CA ILE A 308 -7.72 -12.93 -12.78
C ILE A 308 -7.65 -12.10 -11.51
N LEU A 309 -8.34 -12.54 -10.45
CA LEU A 309 -8.48 -11.81 -9.18
C LEU A 309 -7.43 -12.19 -8.13
N ASN A 310 -6.88 -13.41 -8.22
CA ASN A 310 -5.93 -13.94 -7.24
C ASN A 310 -4.45 -13.60 -7.56
N TYR A 311 -4.23 -12.67 -8.49
CA TYR A 311 -2.88 -12.21 -8.86
C TYR A 311 -2.88 -10.71 -9.13
N GLN A 312 -1.83 -10.02 -8.67
CA GLN A 312 -1.67 -8.59 -8.87
C GLN A 312 -0.72 -8.32 -10.03
N TRP A 313 -1.26 -7.71 -11.09
CA TRP A 313 -0.48 -7.33 -12.27
C TRP A 313 0.21 -5.98 -12.06
N ASN A 314 1.39 -5.81 -12.66
CA ASN A 314 2.00 -4.48 -12.74
C ASN A 314 1.07 -3.55 -13.55
N ASN A 315 0.76 -2.35 -13.00
CA ASN A 315 -0.11 -1.34 -13.63
C ASN A 315 -1.60 -1.74 -13.75
N GLU A 316 -2.18 -2.44 -12.78
CA GLU A 316 -3.61 -2.84 -12.79
C GLU A 316 -4.56 -1.66 -13.02
N ALA A 317 -4.31 -0.49 -12.42
CA ALA A 317 -5.13 0.69 -12.63
C ALA A 317 -5.26 1.09 -14.12
N SER A 318 -4.21 0.90 -14.92
CA SER A 318 -4.24 1.21 -16.35
C SER A 318 -4.99 0.17 -17.20
N LEU A 319 -5.19 -1.04 -16.67
CA LEU A 319 -5.98 -2.08 -17.35
C LEU A 319 -7.47 -1.76 -17.26
N LEU A 320 -7.93 -1.29 -16.12
CA LEU A 320 -9.33 -0.93 -15.86
C LEU A 320 -9.77 0.35 -16.61
N MET A 321 -8.84 1.25 -16.93
CA MET A 321 -9.14 2.46 -17.72
C MET A 321 -9.34 2.20 -19.22
N LYS A 322 -9.00 1.01 -19.71
CA LYS A 322 -9.11 0.63 -21.14
C LYS A 322 -10.27 -0.33 -21.42
N SER A 323 -10.90 -0.83 -20.38
CA SER A 323 -12.09 -1.67 -20.46
C SER A 323 -13.37 -0.80 -20.38
#